data_b32e424d569c790bf0a16f2ddb2cc7e0
#
_entry.id   b32e424d569c790bf0a16f2ddb2cc7e0
#
_cell.length_a   1.000
_cell.length_b   1.000
_cell.length_c   1.000
_cell.angle_alpha   90.00
_cell.angle_beta   90.00
_cell.angle_gamma   90.00
#
_symmetry.space_group_name_H-M   'P 1'
#
loop_
_entity.id
_entity.type
_entity.pdbx_description
1 polymer ?
#
loop_
_entity_poly.entity_id
_entity_poly.type
_entity_poly.pdbx_seq_one_letter_code
_entity_poly.pdbx_strand_id
1 'polypeptide(L)'
;VEAIASGADLVAQSTHKSVGSLTQTSWLLGQGDKINQRRITQMHQMLQSTSPNYIFLASLDMARHQLATEGKALISRTVELSLYLRHELNKISGITTMEYIDIQERVVNYDCTKVLIDAKALGLTGIEFERMLREYRIEVELVQAHHVLVLITIGDTKESVTSLIQAVQAISDTILHTSKVANSNVVENAENLSKDSSLLPKPIVRVTPRNAMYANREQVPLRDALHRIAGETIAYYPPGIPCVAVGEEISSSVLQYIENRKALGYVPNGADDMSLETIWVLPVSYTHLR
;
A
#
# COMPACT_ATOMS: atom_id res chain seq x y z
N VAL A 1 -16.42 -11.22 1.69
CA VAL A 1 -17.63 -10.83 2.45
C VAL A 1 -17.54 -9.35 2.73
N GLU A 2 -18.61 -8.61 2.48
CA GLU A 2 -18.67 -7.17 2.71
C GLU A 2 -18.58 -6.84 4.21
N ALA A 3 -17.90 -5.76 4.57
CA ALA A 3 -17.67 -5.38 5.97
C ALA A 3 -19.00 -5.14 6.75
N ILE A 4 -20.00 -4.52 6.11
CA ILE A 4 -21.34 -4.34 6.70
C ILE A 4 -21.99 -5.70 6.98
N ALA A 5 -21.97 -6.61 6.01
CA ALA A 5 -22.53 -7.96 6.20
C ALA A 5 -21.73 -8.79 7.23
N SER A 6 -20.47 -8.43 7.49
CA SER A 6 -19.65 -9.04 8.54
C SER A 6 -19.89 -8.45 9.93
N GLY A 7 -20.81 -7.49 10.09
CA GLY A 7 -21.20 -6.91 11.36
C GLY A 7 -20.53 -5.59 11.72
N ALA A 8 -19.85 -4.93 10.78
CA ALA A 8 -19.32 -3.58 11.00
C ALA A 8 -20.49 -2.57 11.09
N ASP A 9 -20.47 -1.73 12.11
CA ASP A 9 -21.52 -0.72 12.31
C ASP A 9 -21.34 0.51 11.38
N LEU A 10 -20.07 0.87 11.06
CA LEU A 10 -19.74 2.00 10.19
C LEU A 10 -18.54 1.64 9.31
N VAL A 11 -18.61 1.91 8.00
CA VAL A 11 -17.57 1.55 7.03
C VAL A 11 -17.37 2.69 6.02
N ALA A 12 -16.13 3.12 5.84
CA ALA A 12 -15.73 3.97 4.72
C ALA A 12 -15.12 3.10 3.61
N GLN A 13 -15.65 3.21 2.40
CA GLN A 13 -15.23 2.41 1.25
C GLN A 13 -14.75 3.28 0.10
N SER A 14 -13.51 3.03 -0.38
CA SER A 14 -12.97 3.65 -1.59
C SER A 14 -13.65 3.08 -2.82
N THR A 15 -14.79 3.64 -3.20
CA THR A 15 -15.62 3.15 -4.31
C THR A 15 -14.86 3.16 -5.63
N HIS A 16 -13.98 4.15 -5.82
CA HIS A 16 -13.18 4.32 -7.03
C HIS A 16 -12.11 3.24 -7.27
N LYS A 17 -11.79 2.40 -6.27
CA LYS A 17 -10.76 1.36 -6.42
C LYS A 17 -11.31 0.05 -6.99
N SER A 18 -12.55 -0.29 -6.68
CA SER A 18 -13.11 -1.61 -7.01
C SER A 18 -14.32 -1.56 -7.93
N VAL A 19 -15.03 -0.44 -7.95
CA VAL A 19 -16.23 -0.23 -8.77
C VAL A 19 -16.15 1.10 -9.51
N GLY A 20 -16.93 1.27 -10.53
CA GLY A 20 -16.77 2.30 -11.57
C GLY A 20 -17.08 3.75 -11.17
N SER A 21 -16.63 4.25 -10.01
CA SER A 21 -16.74 5.66 -9.67
C SER A 21 -15.45 6.44 -9.92
N LEU A 22 -15.54 7.77 -10.03
CA LEU A 22 -14.37 8.63 -10.26
C LEU A 22 -13.45 8.66 -9.03
N THR A 23 -12.16 8.85 -9.26
CA THR A 23 -11.14 9.00 -8.21
C THR A 23 -11.53 10.07 -7.20
N GLN A 24 -11.21 9.89 -5.93
CA GLN A 24 -11.57 10.68 -4.75
C GLN A 24 -13.01 10.43 -4.22
N THR A 25 -13.79 9.57 -4.86
CA THR A 25 -15.12 9.23 -4.38
C THR A 25 -15.09 8.06 -3.42
N SER A 26 -15.95 8.11 -2.40
CA SER A 26 -16.12 7.01 -1.43
C SER A 26 -17.53 6.98 -0.87
N TRP A 27 -17.94 5.83 -0.35
CA TRP A 27 -19.17 5.68 0.41
C TRP A 27 -18.86 5.59 1.89
N LEU A 28 -19.71 6.22 2.69
CA LEU A 28 -19.82 6.00 4.13
C LEU A 28 -21.08 5.18 4.37
N LEU A 29 -20.93 3.94 4.77
CA LEU A 29 -22.02 3.00 5.02
C LEU A 29 -22.19 2.80 6.52
N GLY A 30 -23.42 2.79 6.99
CA GLY A 30 -23.72 2.56 8.40
C GLY A 30 -24.94 1.69 8.62
N GLN A 31 -24.93 0.90 9.71
CA GLN A 31 -26.05 0.07 10.12
C GLN A 31 -26.15 -0.05 11.65
N GLY A 32 -27.33 -0.50 12.11
CA GLY A 32 -27.59 -0.81 13.51
C GLY A 32 -27.76 0.41 14.41
N ASP A 33 -27.91 0.14 15.70
CA ASP A 33 -28.31 1.16 16.70
C ASP A 33 -27.14 1.77 17.45
N LYS A 34 -25.92 1.27 17.24
CA LYS A 34 -24.71 1.79 17.92
C LYS A 34 -24.23 3.12 17.36
N ILE A 35 -24.64 3.49 16.15
CA ILE A 35 -24.24 4.74 15.50
C ILE A 35 -25.29 5.82 15.69
N ASN A 36 -24.85 7.01 16.11
CA ASN A 36 -25.70 8.17 16.15
C ASN A 36 -25.72 8.85 14.78
N GLN A 37 -26.72 8.55 13.95
CA GLN A 37 -26.85 9.09 12.60
C GLN A 37 -26.81 10.62 12.55
N ARG A 38 -27.46 11.29 13.53
CA ARG A 38 -27.45 12.76 13.59
C ARG A 38 -26.03 13.30 13.77
N ARG A 39 -25.23 12.68 14.65
CA ARG A 39 -23.85 13.10 14.88
C ARG A 39 -22.99 12.84 13.65
N ILE A 40 -23.16 11.71 12.97
CA ILE A 40 -22.45 11.43 11.70
C ILE A 40 -22.78 12.48 10.66
N THR A 41 -24.07 12.81 10.47
CA THR A 41 -24.48 13.84 9.52
C THR A 41 -23.86 15.20 9.86
N GLN A 42 -23.84 15.60 11.13
CA GLN A 42 -23.22 16.84 11.57
C GLN A 42 -21.71 16.86 11.28
N MET A 43 -20.98 15.78 11.58
CA MET A 43 -19.54 15.68 11.31
C MET A 43 -19.28 15.69 9.81
N HIS A 44 -20.07 14.96 9.04
CA HIS A 44 -19.97 14.96 7.58
C HIS A 44 -20.16 16.36 7.00
N GLN A 45 -21.20 17.09 7.42
CA GLN A 45 -21.44 18.47 6.99
C GLN A 45 -20.31 19.42 7.38
N MET A 46 -19.71 19.23 8.56
CA MET A 46 -18.62 20.07 9.06
C MET A 46 -17.29 19.82 8.30
N LEU A 47 -17.04 18.59 7.88
CA LEU A 47 -15.77 18.19 7.27
C LEU A 47 -15.80 18.20 5.73
N GLN A 48 -16.98 18.20 5.13
CA GLN A 48 -17.13 18.22 3.68
C GLN A 48 -17.13 19.66 3.14
N SER A 49 -16.79 19.78 1.86
CA SER A 49 -16.90 21.04 1.12
C SER A 49 -18.34 21.50 1.05
N THR A 50 -18.56 22.82 1.19
CA THR A 50 -19.86 23.47 0.94
C THR A 50 -20.22 23.51 -0.55
N SER A 51 -19.27 23.22 -1.45
CA SER A 51 -19.45 23.19 -2.89
C SER A 51 -19.24 21.76 -3.41
N PRO A 52 -20.23 20.84 -3.28
CA PRO A 52 -20.07 19.45 -3.68
C PRO A 52 -19.87 19.35 -5.20
N ASN A 53 -18.97 18.47 -5.60
CA ASN A 53 -18.76 18.15 -7.01
C ASN A 53 -19.88 17.21 -7.49
N TYR A 54 -20.82 17.74 -8.27
CA TYR A 54 -21.96 16.97 -8.78
C TYR A 54 -21.55 15.85 -9.73
N ILE A 55 -20.44 15.98 -10.45
CA ILE A 55 -19.91 14.90 -11.32
C ILE A 55 -19.48 13.72 -10.46
N PHE A 56 -18.83 13.97 -9.32
CA PHE A 56 -18.47 12.93 -8.35
C PHE A 56 -19.70 12.26 -7.75
N LEU A 57 -20.71 13.03 -7.38
CA LEU A 57 -21.97 12.49 -6.84
C LEU A 57 -22.68 11.64 -7.90
N ALA A 58 -22.75 12.11 -9.14
CA ALA A 58 -23.34 11.35 -10.25
C ALA A 58 -22.57 10.04 -10.49
N SER A 59 -21.23 10.06 -10.46
CA SER A 59 -20.43 8.84 -10.63
C SER A 59 -20.66 7.83 -9.51
N LEU A 60 -20.83 8.28 -8.27
CA LEU A 60 -21.18 7.41 -7.14
C LEU A 60 -22.56 6.79 -7.30
N ASP A 61 -23.56 7.56 -7.77
CA ASP A 61 -24.89 7.02 -7.99
C ASP A 61 -24.94 6.04 -9.16
N MET A 62 -24.19 6.31 -10.24
CA MET A 62 -24.02 5.37 -11.35
C MET A 62 -23.37 4.06 -10.88
N ALA A 63 -22.33 4.13 -10.08
CA ALA A 63 -21.69 2.95 -9.50
C ALA A 63 -22.65 2.15 -8.61
N ARG A 64 -23.44 2.84 -7.78
CA ARG A 64 -24.50 2.23 -6.98
C ARG A 64 -25.53 1.52 -7.85
N HIS A 65 -26.01 2.19 -8.90
CA HIS A 65 -26.98 1.62 -9.83
C HIS A 65 -26.44 0.36 -10.53
N GLN A 66 -25.21 0.44 -11.05
CA GLN A 66 -24.55 -0.69 -11.71
C GLN A 66 -24.43 -1.89 -10.76
N LEU A 67 -24.01 -1.67 -9.51
CA LEU A 67 -23.92 -2.76 -8.54
C LEU A 67 -25.30 -3.33 -8.17
N ALA A 68 -26.33 -2.50 -8.09
CA ALA A 68 -27.69 -2.97 -7.81
C ALA A 68 -28.30 -3.82 -8.92
N THR A 69 -27.95 -3.54 -10.18
CA THR A 69 -28.52 -4.21 -11.36
C THR A 69 -27.64 -5.36 -11.88
N GLU A 70 -26.33 -5.19 -11.91
CA GLU A 70 -25.38 -6.09 -12.55
C GLU A 70 -24.33 -6.64 -11.58
N GLY A 71 -24.28 -6.13 -10.33
CA GLY A 71 -23.17 -6.36 -9.40
C GLY A 71 -22.84 -7.82 -9.16
N LYS A 72 -23.85 -8.69 -9.07
CA LYS A 72 -23.61 -10.13 -8.87
C LYS A 72 -22.82 -10.75 -10.03
N ALA A 73 -23.20 -10.45 -11.26
CA ALA A 73 -22.51 -10.97 -12.45
C ALA A 73 -21.10 -10.39 -12.58
N LEU A 74 -20.95 -9.08 -12.36
CA LEU A 74 -19.66 -8.39 -12.44
C LEU A 74 -18.68 -8.91 -11.39
N ILE A 75 -19.10 -9.03 -10.14
CA ILE A 75 -18.24 -9.51 -9.04
C ILE A 75 -17.90 -10.99 -9.25
N SER A 76 -18.86 -11.84 -9.68
CA SER A 76 -18.55 -13.24 -9.98
C SER A 76 -17.48 -13.37 -11.05
N ARG A 77 -17.58 -12.61 -12.12
CA ARG A 77 -16.57 -12.56 -13.19
C ARG A 77 -15.21 -12.09 -12.66
N THR A 78 -15.19 -11.06 -11.82
CA THR A 78 -13.96 -10.53 -11.20
C THR A 78 -13.27 -11.60 -10.37
N VAL A 79 -14.03 -12.35 -9.55
CA VAL A 79 -13.51 -13.46 -8.76
C VAL A 79 -12.96 -14.57 -9.65
N GLU A 80 -13.68 -14.97 -10.69
CA GLU A 80 -13.23 -15.98 -11.66
C GLU A 80 -11.93 -15.57 -12.34
N LEU A 81 -11.82 -14.32 -12.80
CA LEU A 81 -10.60 -13.77 -13.41
C LEU A 81 -9.42 -13.78 -12.42
N SER A 82 -9.65 -13.44 -11.17
CA SER A 82 -8.60 -13.41 -10.16
C SER A 82 -8.10 -14.82 -9.80
N LEU A 83 -8.99 -15.81 -9.73
CA LEU A 83 -8.62 -17.21 -9.52
C LEU A 83 -7.87 -17.78 -10.74
N TYR A 84 -8.34 -17.45 -11.93
CA TYR A 84 -7.65 -17.81 -13.18
C TYR A 84 -6.24 -17.23 -13.22
N LEU A 85 -6.09 -15.94 -12.88
CA LEU A 85 -4.78 -15.29 -12.81
C LEU A 85 -3.82 -16.04 -11.88
N ARG A 86 -4.23 -16.34 -10.65
CA ARG A 86 -3.40 -17.09 -9.69
C ARG A 86 -2.98 -18.44 -10.25
N HIS A 87 -3.94 -19.16 -10.79
CA HIS A 87 -3.68 -20.49 -11.35
C HIS A 87 -2.64 -20.45 -12.47
N GLU A 88 -2.71 -19.48 -13.38
CA GLU A 88 -1.75 -19.34 -14.46
C GLU A 88 -0.38 -18.83 -13.98
N LEU A 89 -0.36 -17.85 -13.06
CA LEU A 89 0.89 -17.32 -12.51
C LEU A 89 1.67 -18.38 -11.74
N ASN A 90 1.01 -19.24 -10.97
CA ASN A 90 1.66 -20.31 -10.21
C ASN A 90 2.27 -21.42 -11.09
N LYS A 91 2.02 -21.41 -12.40
CA LYS A 91 2.71 -22.29 -13.37
C LYS A 91 4.04 -21.71 -13.85
N ILE A 92 4.27 -20.41 -13.64
CA ILE A 92 5.45 -19.70 -14.13
C ILE A 92 6.62 -19.94 -13.16
N SER A 93 7.75 -20.40 -13.69
CA SER A 93 8.93 -20.68 -12.88
C SER A 93 9.43 -19.43 -12.13
N GLY A 94 9.65 -19.54 -10.84
CA GLY A 94 10.14 -18.46 -10.00
C GLY A 94 9.08 -17.43 -9.58
N ILE A 95 7.81 -17.66 -9.92
CA ILE A 95 6.68 -16.83 -9.51
C ILE A 95 5.75 -17.63 -8.59
N THR A 96 5.28 -17.00 -7.53
CA THR A 96 4.24 -17.56 -6.67
C THR A 96 3.20 -16.50 -6.32
N THR A 97 1.98 -16.91 -6.07
CA THR A 97 0.91 -16.04 -5.56
C THR A 97 0.47 -16.51 -4.19
N MET A 98 0.15 -15.56 -3.30
CA MET A 98 -0.41 -15.88 -1.99
C MET A 98 -1.83 -16.46 -2.16
N GLU A 99 -2.08 -17.61 -1.54
CA GLU A 99 -3.38 -18.28 -1.54
C GLU A 99 -3.99 -18.31 -0.12
N TYR A 100 -5.31 -18.59 -0.04
CA TYR A 100 -5.99 -18.66 1.26
C TYR A 100 -5.38 -19.73 2.17
N ILE A 101 -4.96 -20.85 1.60
CA ILE A 101 -4.34 -21.96 2.35
C ILE A 101 -3.08 -21.52 3.11
N ASP A 102 -2.34 -20.53 2.58
CA ASP A 102 -1.10 -20.05 3.19
C ASP A 102 -1.35 -19.20 4.45
N ILE A 103 -2.56 -18.66 4.59
CA ILE A 103 -2.91 -17.68 5.63
C ILE A 103 -4.13 -18.08 6.47
N GLN A 104 -4.81 -19.15 6.16
CA GLN A 104 -6.08 -19.57 6.78
C GLN A 104 -6.04 -19.70 8.30
N GLU A 105 -4.88 -20.00 8.88
CA GLU A 105 -4.72 -20.07 10.34
C GLU A 105 -4.69 -18.70 11.01
N ARG A 106 -4.46 -17.63 10.24
CA ARG A 106 -4.28 -16.25 10.74
C ARG A 106 -5.44 -15.33 10.39
N VAL A 107 -6.24 -15.70 9.40
CA VAL A 107 -7.36 -14.88 8.92
C VAL A 107 -8.61 -15.74 8.73
N VAL A 108 -9.76 -15.14 9.02
CA VAL A 108 -11.07 -15.81 8.82
C VAL A 108 -11.42 -15.88 7.32
N ASN A 109 -11.03 -14.83 6.58
CA ASN A 109 -11.28 -14.73 5.14
C ASN A 109 -10.35 -13.67 4.52
N TYR A 110 -10.23 -13.66 3.21
CA TYR A 110 -9.45 -12.67 2.46
C TYR A 110 -10.16 -12.26 1.16
N ASP A 111 -9.78 -11.11 0.65
CA ASP A 111 -10.29 -10.62 -0.62
C ASP A 111 -9.47 -11.22 -1.77
N CYS A 112 -10.03 -12.23 -2.43
CA CYS A 112 -9.34 -12.93 -3.52
C CYS A 112 -9.11 -12.07 -4.75
N THR A 113 -9.76 -10.92 -4.90
CA THR A 113 -9.53 -10.00 -6.02
C THR A 113 -8.21 -9.21 -5.90
N LYS A 114 -7.59 -9.26 -4.72
CA LYS A 114 -6.26 -8.72 -4.45
C LYS A 114 -5.22 -9.82 -4.62
N VAL A 115 -4.45 -9.78 -5.71
CA VAL A 115 -3.46 -10.80 -6.06
C VAL A 115 -2.07 -10.31 -5.71
N LEU A 116 -1.47 -10.91 -4.69
CA LEU A 116 -0.08 -10.67 -4.32
C LEU A 116 0.80 -11.63 -5.14
N ILE A 117 1.74 -11.07 -5.90
CA ILE A 117 2.65 -11.81 -6.78
C ILE A 117 4.06 -11.69 -6.22
N ASP A 118 4.68 -12.80 -5.89
CA ASP A 118 6.04 -12.90 -5.37
C ASP A 118 7.00 -13.29 -6.49
N ALA A 119 8.06 -12.49 -6.67
CA ALA A 119 9.14 -12.71 -7.65
C ALA A 119 10.50 -12.96 -6.97
N LYS A 120 10.51 -13.26 -5.65
CA LYS A 120 11.73 -13.47 -4.86
C LYS A 120 12.60 -14.59 -5.43
N ALA A 121 11.99 -15.68 -5.89
CA ALA A 121 12.73 -16.80 -6.46
C ALA A 121 13.43 -16.48 -7.80
N LEU A 122 13.05 -15.37 -8.45
CA LEU A 122 13.79 -14.80 -9.59
C LEU A 122 14.94 -13.87 -9.16
N GLY A 123 15.12 -13.65 -7.85
CA GLY A 123 16.12 -12.71 -7.33
C GLY A 123 15.74 -11.24 -7.52
N LEU A 124 14.47 -10.94 -7.79
CA LEU A 124 13.96 -9.58 -8.02
C LEU A 124 13.43 -8.96 -6.73
N THR A 125 13.73 -7.69 -6.53
CA THR A 125 12.96 -6.84 -5.62
C THR A 125 11.61 -6.51 -6.23
N GLY A 126 10.64 -6.14 -5.39
CA GLY A 126 9.33 -5.68 -5.87
C GLY A 126 9.43 -4.46 -6.79
N ILE A 127 10.39 -3.54 -6.50
CA ILE A 127 10.64 -2.34 -7.32
C ILE A 127 11.18 -2.71 -8.71
N GLU A 128 12.11 -3.65 -8.78
CA GLU A 128 12.64 -4.11 -10.06
C GLU A 128 11.56 -4.83 -10.88
N PHE A 129 10.77 -5.67 -10.21
CA PHE A 129 9.68 -6.40 -10.86
C PHE A 129 8.60 -5.44 -11.37
N GLU A 130 8.20 -4.44 -10.58
CA GLU A 130 7.27 -3.38 -11.00
C GLU A 130 7.80 -2.60 -12.20
N ARG A 131 9.09 -2.21 -12.18
CA ARG A 131 9.72 -1.51 -13.31
C ARG A 131 9.65 -2.33 -14.60
N MET A 132 9.94 -3.64 -14.51
CA MET A 132 9.83 -4.53 -15.66
C MET A 132 8.38 -4.68 -16.15
N LEU A 133 7.39 -4.74 -15.25
CA LEU A 133 5.97 -4.78 -15.63
C LEU A 133 5.53 -3.49 -16.36
N ARG A 134 6.05 -2.33 -15.96
CA ARG A 134 5.80 -1.04 -16.65
C ARG A 134 6.28 -1.04 -18.11
N GLU A 135 7.35 -1.75 -18.45
CA GLU A 135 7.80 -1.89 -19.82
C GLU A 135 6.73 -2.60 -20.68
N TYR A 136 5.91 -3.44 -20.07
CA TYR A 136 4.73 -4.07 -20.68
C TYR A 136 3.44 -3.26 -20.53
N ARG A 137 3.53 -1.99 -20.04
CA ARG A 137 2.40 -1.08 -19.76
C ARG A 137 1.42 -1.62 -18.73
N ILE A 138 1.95 -2.31 -17.72
CA ILE A 138 1.20 -2.84 -16.59
C ILE A 138 1.57 -2.04 -15.35
N GLU A 139 0.55 -1.41 -14.76
CA GLU A 139 0.65 -0.72 -13.48
C GLU A 139 0.14 -1.61 -12.37
N VAL A 140 0.84 -1.61 -11.24
CA VAL A 140 0.46 -2.37 -10.06
C VAL A 140 -0.09 -1.44 -8.98
N GLU A 141 -0.90 -1.97 -8.06
CA GLU A 141 -1.47 -1.17 -6.96
C GLU A 141 -0.41 -0.85 -5.89
N LEU A 142 0.41 -1.82 -5.52
CA LEU A 142 1.41 -1.67 -4.47
C LEU A 142 2.68 -2.46 -4.80
N VAL A 143 3.81 -1.96 -4.29
CA VAL A 143 5.11 -2.61 -4.35
C VAL A 143 5.64 -2.82 -2.94
N GLN A 144 6.07 -4.01 -2.60
CA GLN A 144 6.74 -4.36 -1.35
C GLN A 144 8.07 -5.04 -1.64
N ALA A 145 8.82 -5.42 -0.59
CA ALA A 145 10.19 -5.93 -0.70
C ALA A 145 10.42 -6.88 -1.90
N HIS A 146 9.57 -7.91 -2.07
CA HIS A 146 9.69 -8.90 -3.16
C HIS A 146 8.38 -9.11 -3.91
N HIS A 147 7.35 -8.37 -3.55
CA HIS A 147 6.00 -8.59 -4.04
C HIS A 147 5.48 -7.37 -4.75
N VAL A 148 4.63 -7.60 -5.71
CA VAL A 148 3.71 -6.59 -6.23
C VAL A 148 2.28 -7.02 -5.93
N LEU A 149 1.40 -6.08 -5.66
CA LEU A 149 -0.02 -6.31 -5.50
C LEU A 149 -0.75 -5.79 -6.74
N VAL A 150 -1.55 -6.63 -7.35
CA VAL A 150 -2.49 -6.22 -8.41
C VAL A 150 -3.92 -6.35 -7.92
N LEU A 151 -4.77 -5.44 -8.37
CA LEU A 151 -6.21 -5.46 -8.12
C LEU A 151 -6.93 -5.94 -9.37
N ILE A 152 -7.75 -6.97 -9.25
CA ILE A 152 -8.68 -7.36 -10.31
C ILE A 152 -10.03 -6.74 -9.97
N THR A 153 -10.56 -5.94 -10.87
CA THR A 153 -11.75 -5.13 -10.67
C THR A 153 -12.87 -5.52 -11.62
N ILE A 154 -14.03 -4.90 -11.48
CA ILE A 154 -15.15 -5.11 -12.41
C ILE A 154 -14.84 -4.61 -13.84
N GLY A 155 -13.82 -3.75 -13.98
CA GLY A 155 -13.36 -3.23 -15.28
C GLY A 155 -12.41 -4.17 -16.04
N ASP A 156 -11.87 -5.18 -15.35
CA ASP A 156 -10.92 -6.09 -15.96
C ASP A 156 -11.60 -7.13 -16.86
N THR A 157 -10.85 -7.51 -17.91
CA THR A 157 -11.28 -8.50 -18.88
C THR A 157 -10.31 -9.69 -18.90
N LYS A 158 -10.67 -10.74 -19.61
CA LYS A 158 -9.76 -11.87 -19.81
C LYS A 158 -8.49 -11.45 -20.55
N GLU A 159 -8.61 -10.50 -21.47
CA GLU A 159 -7.50 -9.94 -22.24
C GLU A 159 -6.51 -9.19 -21.33
N SER A 160 -7.00 -8.33 -20.40
CA SER A 160 -6.13 -7.62 -19.46
C SER A 160 -5.36 -8.60 -18.55
N VAL A 161 -6.04 -9.60 -18.04
CA VAL A 161 -5.43 -10.66 -17.21
C VAL A 161 -4.43 -11.49 -18.01
N THR A 162 -4.75 -11.84 -19.26
CA THR A 162 -3.84 -12.60 -20.13
C THR A 162 -2.57 -11.79 -20.45
N SER A 163 -2.71 -10.49 -20.67
CA SER A 163 -1.56 -9.59 -20.91
C SER A 163 -0.61 -9.56 -19.70
N LEU A 164 -1.14 -9.53 -18.48
CA LEU A 164 -0.34 -9.61 -17.27
C LEU A 164 0.39 -10.97 -17.17
N ILE A 165 -0.30 -12.09 -17.44
CA ILE A 165 0.32 -13.43 -17.42
C ILE A 165 1.48 -13.50 -18.42
N GLN A 166 1.26 -13.01 -19.65
CA GLN A 166 2.29 -13.00 -20.69
C GLN A 166 3.51 -12.14 -20.30
N ALA A 167 3.28 -10.97 -19.70
CA ALA A 167 4.35 -10.11 -19.25
C ALA A 167 5.19 -10.80 -18.13
N VAL A 168 4.54 -11.39 -17.14
CA VAL A 168 5.21 -12.11 -16.06
C VAL A 168 5.99 -13.31 -16.59
N GLN A 169 5.44 -14.07 -17.55
CA GLN A 169 6.14 -15.16 -18.21
C GLN A 169 7.39 -14.66 -18.94
N ALA A 170 7.29 -13.61 -19.74
CA ALA A 170 8.41 -13.04 -20.47
C ALA A 170 9.53 -12.53 -19.54
N ILE A 171 9.16 -11.91 -18.41
CA ILE A 171 10.11 -11.48 -17.37
C ILE A 171 10.83 -12.70 -16.77
N SER A 172 10.08 -13.72 -16.36
CA SER A 172 10.64 -14.95 -15.81
C SER A 172 11.63 -15.60 -16.79
N ASP A 173 11.23 -15.76 -18.04
CA ASP A 173 12.08 -16.36 -19.08
C ASP A 173 13.36 -15.56 -19.29
N THR A 174 13.27 -14.24 -19.35
CA THR A 174 14.43 -13.35 -19.51
C THR A 174 15.42 -13.51 -18.37
N ILE A 175 14.95 -13.49 -17.12
CA ILE A 175 15.80 -13.61 -15.92
C ILE A 175 16.44 -15.00 -15.84
N LEU A 176 15.67 -16.06 -16.07
CA LEU A 176 16.19 -17.43 -16.00
C LEU A 176 17.19 -17.75 -17.12
N HIS A 177 17.01 -17.20 -18.32
CA HIS A 177 17.97 -17.33 -19.41
C HIS A 177 19.26 -16.55 -19.09
N THR A 178 19.17 -15.33 -18.60
CA THR A 178 20.34 -14.52 -18.24
C THR A 178 21.13 -15.15 -17.11
N SER A 179 20.46 -15.68 -16.09
CA SER A 179 21.10 -16.36 -14.94
C SER A 179 21.83 -17.65 -15.34
N LYS A 180 21.33 -18.41 -16.31
CA LYS A 180 22.01 -19.59 -16.85
C LYS A 180 23.32 -19.26 -17.57
N VAL A 181 23.39 -18.07 -18.18
CA VAL A 181 24.59 -17.61 -18.91
C VAL A 181 25.62 -17.01 -17.95
N ALA A 182 25.19 -16.40 -16.83
CA ALA A 182 26.03 -15.64 -15.91
C ALA A 182 26.63 -16.43 -14.73
N ASN A 183 26.39 -17.73 -14.62
CA ASN A 183 26.97 -18.62 -13.58
C ASN A 183 27.11 -17.97 -12.20
N SER A 184 26.10 -17.27 -11.68
CA SER A 184 26.13 -16.86 -10.25
C SER A 184 25.00 -15.88 -9.84
N ASN A 185 24.73 -15.86 -8.56
CA ASN A 185 24.17 -14.78 -7.75
C ASN A 185 22.65 -14.62 -7.62
N VAL A 186 21.79 -15.38 -8.29
CA VAL A 186 20.34 -15.32 -8.02
C VAL A 186 20.02 -15.81 -6.60
N VAL A 187 20.73 -16.83 -6.12
CA VAL A 187 20.55 -17.36 -4.76
C VAL A 187 21.12 -16.40 -3.70
N GLU A 188 22.26 -15.78 -3.96
CA GLU A 188 22.91 -14.85 -3.04
C GLU A 188 22.11 -13.52 -2.91
N ASN A 189 21.53 -13.04 -4.00
CA ASN A 189 20.61 -11.92 -3.98
C ASN A 189 19.33 -12.26 -3.21
N ALA A 190 18.75 -13.45 -3.39
CA ALA A 190 17.56 -13.88 -2.64
C ALA A 190 17.82 -13.98 -1.13
N GLU A 191 19.03 -14.38 -0.69
CA GLU A 191 19.41 -14.40 0.73
C GLU A 191 19.62 -12.99 1.30
N ASN A 192 20.22 -12.07 0.54
CA ASN A 192 20.37 -10.68 0.95
C ASN A 192 19.02 -9.96 1.03
N LEU A 193 18.11 -10.27 0.12
CA LEU A 193 16.72 -9.78 0.14
C LEU A 193 15.93 -10.31 1.35
N SER A 194 16.28 -11.48 1.92
CA SER A 194 15.63 -11.99 3.14
C SER A 194 15.94 -11.18 4.40
N LYS A 195 16.99 -10.35 4.38
CA LYS A 195 17.35 -9.44 5.48
C LYS A 195 16.51 -8.16 5.54
N ASP A 196 15.66 -7.91 4.54
CA ASP A 196 14.76 -6.74 4.53
C ASP A 196 13.48 -6.94 5.37
N SER A 197 13.47 -7.87 6.30
CA SER A 197 12.43 -7.96 7.34
C SER A 197 12.64 -6.93 8.46
N SER A 198 13.05 -5.70 8.13
CA SER A 198 13.12 -4.64 9.12
C SER A 198 11.71 -4.31 9.59
N LEU A 199 11.35 -4.82 10.76
CA LEU A 199 10.14 -4.43 11.45
C LEU A 199 10.12 -2.90 11.58
N LEU A 200 8.95 -2.32 11.41
CA LEU A 200 8.76 -0.89 11.68
C LEU A 200 9.32 -0.55 13.06
N PRO A 201 10.10 0.53 13.20
CA PRO A 201 10.61 0.97 14.49
C PRO A 201 9.48 1.19 15.48
N LYS A 202 9.71 0.86 16.74
CA LYS A 202 8.75 1.18 17.80
C LYS A 202 8.74 2.69 18.03
N PRO A 203 7.56 3.35 18.00
CA PRO A 203 7.46 4.78 18.23
C PRO A 203 7.84 5.14 19.66
N ILE A 204 8.62 6.21 19.83
CA ILE A 204 8.98 6.80 21.12
C ILE A 204 8.42 8.22 21.16
N VAL A 205 7.20 8.38 21.65
CA VAL A 205 6.54 9.69 21.73
C VAL A 205 7.18 10.53 22.84
N ARG A 206 7.69 11.72 22.49
CA ARG A 206 8.28 12.71 23.42
C ARG A 206 7.41 13.94 23.59
N VAL A 207 6.75 14.35 22.51
CA VAL A 207 5.88 15.53 22.49
C VAL A 207 4.57 15.11 21.80
N THR A 208 3.44 15.61 22.26
CA THR A 208 2.18 15.32 21.58
C THR A 208 2.22 15.84 20.14
N PRO A 209 1.58 15.18 19.16
CA PRO A 209 1.58 15.62 17.77
C PRO A 209 1.11 17.07 17.62
N ARG A 210 0.09 17.50 18.39
CA ARG A 210 -0.39 18.87 18.39
C ARG A 210 0.72 19.86 18.79
N ASN A 211 1.40 19.62 19.92
CA ASN A 211 2.43 20.53 20.41
C ASN A 211 3.63 20.58 19.48
N ALA A 212 4.01 19.44 18.92
CA ALA A 212 5.09 19.36 17.96
C ALA A 212 4.76 20.07 16.64
N MET A 213 3.50 19.99 16.17
CA MET A 213 3.06 20.64 14.94
C MET A 213 3.13 22.17 15.04
N TYR A 214 2.84 22.74 16.21
CA TYR A 214 2.89 24.21 16.46
C TYR A 214 4.24 24.70 16.97
N ALA A 215 5.19 23.81 17.25
CA ALA A 215 6.52 24.19 17.68
C ALA A 215 7.36 24.72 16.52
N ASN A 216 8.36 25.55 16.87
CA ASN A 216 9.41 25.88 15.92
C ASN A 216 10.14 24.62 15.48
N ARG A 217 10.63 24.61 14.24
CA ARG A 217 11.35 23.49 13.66
C ARG A 217 12.66 24.00 13.05
N GLU A 218 13.65 23.13 13.01
CA GLU A 218 14.91 23.37 12.32
C GLU A 218 15.25 22.17 11.45
N GLN A 219 15.90 22.44 10.34
CA GLN A 219 16.33 21.41 9.41
C GLN A 219 17.75 20.99 9.75
N VAL A 220 18.00 19.69 9.87
CA VAL A 220 19.32 19.14 10.16
C VAL A 220 19.65 18.03 9.18
N PRO A 221 20.94 17.75 8.92
CA PRO A 221 21.32 16.55 8.19
C PRO A 221 20.74 15.28 8.86
N LEU A 222 20.28 14.31 8.08
CA LEU A 222 19.67 13.09 8.62
C LEU A 222 20.61 12.38 9.61
N ARG A 223 21.90 12.32 9.32
CA ARG A 223 22.91 11.72 10.21
C ARG A 223 23.02 12.39 11.59
N ASP A 224 22.65 13.68 11.68
CA ASP A 224 22.73 14.48 12.89
C ASP A 224 21.39 14.50 13.67
N ALA A 225 20.40 13.76 13.17
CA ALA A 225 19.05 13.71 13.71
C ALA A 225 18.86 12.68 14.83
N LEU A 226 19.87 11.88 15.16
CA LEU A 226 19.79 10.87 16.21
C LEU A 226 19.39 11.50 17.56
N HIS A 227 18.38 10.89 18.20
CA HIS A 227 17.76 11.35 19.46
C HIS A 227 17.09 12.72 19.42
N ARG A 228 16.97 13.33 18.22
CA ARG A 228 16.15 14.53 18.04
C ARG A 228 14.66 14.13 17.97
N ILE A 229 13.79 15.11 18.23
CA ILE A 229 12.34 14.94 18.10
C ILE A 229 11.93 15.31 16.67
N ALA A 230 11.26 14.42 15.98
CA ALA A 230 10.81 14.62 14.61
C ALA A 230 9.84 15.81 14.52
N GLY A 231 10.12 16.72 13.59
CA GLY A 231 9.28 17.86 13.21
C GLY A 231 8.43 17.60 11.97
N GLU A 232 8.64 16.47 11.32
CA GLU A 232 7.88 15.99 10.18
C GLU A 232 7.59 14.49 10.31
N THR A 233 6.65 14.00 9.50
CA THR A 233 6.28 12.58 9.49
C THR A 233 6.90 11.94 8.26
N ILE A 234 7.59 10.82 8.45
CA ILE A 234 8.17 10.02 7.37
C ILE A 234 7.49 8.66 7.33
N ALA A 235 6.91 8.33 6.20
CA ALA A 235 6.32 7.03 5.92
C ALA A 235 6.80 6.51 4.57
N TYR A 236 6.73 5.21 4.36
CA TYR A 236 6.91 4.59 3.06
C TYR A 236 5.61 3.89 2.67
N TYR A 237 5.18 4.09 1.46
CA TYR A 237 3.98 3.45 0.96
C TYR A 237 4.33 2.40 -0.09
N PRO A 238 3.83 1.20 0.06
CA PRO A 238 3.02 0.64 1.13
C PRO A 238 3.81 0.32 2.42
N PRO A 239 3.20 0.20 3.61
CA PRO A 239 1.75 0.31 3.87
C PRO A 239 1.30 1.74 4.23
N GLY A 240 2.20 2.73 4.21
CA GLY A 240 1.90 4.11 4.62
C GLY A 240 1.88 4.31 6.13
N ILE A 241 2.41 3.37 6.90
CA ILE A 241 2.60 3.51 8.35
C ILE A 241 3.87 4.34 8.58
N PRO A 242 3.80 5.43 9.36
CA PRO A 242 4.99 6.22 9.66
C PRO A 242 6.09 5.37 10.31
N CYS A 243 7.30 5.47 9.83
CA CYS A 243 8.48 4.98 10.57
C CYS A 243 8.90 5.95 11.67
N VAL A 244 8.54 7.23 11.53
CA VAL A 244 8.59 8.25 12.56
C VAL A 244 7.51 9.30 12.28
N ALA A 245 6.79 9.72 13.31
CA ALA A 245 5.77 10.76 13.24
C ALA A 245 6.21 12.01 14.00
N VAL A 246 5.56 13.13 13.70
CA VAL A 246 5.77 14.41 14.39
C VAL A 246 5.64 14.23 15.91
N GLY A 247 6.68 14.65 16.67
CA GLY A 247 6.73 14.54 18.13
C GLY A 247 7.34 13.25 18.65
N GLU A 248 7.74 12.32 17.78
CA GLU A 248 8.47 11.11 18.16
C GLU A 248 9.98 11.31 18.11
N GLU A 249 10.70 10.53 18.89
CA GLU A 249 12.16 10.51 18.87
C GLU A 249 12.68 9.75 17.65
N ILE A 250 13.64 10.34 16.96
CA ILE A 250 14.40 9.69 15.89
C ILE A 250 15.45 8.79 16.53
N SER A 251 15.09 7.54 16.79
CA SER A 251 15.97 6.53 17.38
C SER A 251 16.94 5.97 16.34
N SER A 252 17.95 5.23 16.82
CA SER A 252 18.88 4.51 15.93
C SER A 252 18.16 3.53 14.99
N SER A 253 17.09 2.87 15.48
CA SER A 253 16.28 1.97 14.65
C SER A 253 15.50 2.71 13.58
N VAL A 254 15.05 3.95 13.81
CA VAL A 254 14.41 4.82 12.81
C VAL A 254 15.42 5.20 11.73
N LEU A 255 16.60 5.66 12.10
CA LEU A 255 17.65 6.03 11.12
C LEU A 255 18.04 4.82 10.26
N GLN A 256 18.31 3.69 10.88
CA GLN A 256 18.67 2.47 10.16
C GLN A 256 17.56 2.02 9.21
N TYR A 257 16.29 2.12 9.63
CA TYR A 257 15.15 1.80 8.77
C TYR A 257 15.10 2.73 7.55
N ILE A 258 15.26 4.04 7.75
CA ILE A 258 15.28 5.04 6.68
C ILE A 258 16.44 4.76 5.70
N GLU A 259 17.65 4.54 6.20
CA GLU A 259 18.82 4.25 5.38
C GLU A 259 18.64 2.98 4.54
N ASN A 260 18.09 1.93 5.14
CA ASN A 260 17.78 0.68 4.43
C ASN A 260 16.76 0.92 3.30
N ARG A 261 15.71 1.71 3.56
CA ARG A 261 14.71 2.04 2.54
C ARG A 261 15.29 2.89 1.40
N LYS A 262 16.15 3.86 1.73
CA LYS A 262 16.89 4.65 0.72
C LYS A 262 17.75 3.73 -0.16
N ALA A 263 18.51 2.83 0.45
CA ALA A 263 19.37 1.89 -0.28
C ALA A 263 18.59 0.97 -1.23
N LEU A 264 17.36 0.63 -0.89
CA LEU A 264 16.45 -0.17 -1.73
C LEU A 264 15.69 0.66 -2.78
N GLY A 265 15.90 1.98 -2.81
CA GLY A 265 15.27 2.88 -3.79
C GLY A 265 13.83 3.27 -3.48
N TYR A 266 13.37 3.08 -2.23
CA TYR A 266 12.05 3.55 -1.82
C TYR A 266 12.03 5.06 -1.68
N VAL A 267 10.94 5.67 -2.15
CA VAL A 267 10.68 7.10 -2.02
C VAL A 267 9.83 7.36 -0.77
N PRO A 268 10.24 8.26 0.14
CA PRO A 268 9.47 8.57 1.34
C PRO A 268 8.22 9.37 1.02
N ASN A 269 7.20 9.24 1.87
CA ASN A 269 6.02 10.09 1.90
C ASN A 269 6.04 10.94 3.18
N GLY A 270 5.62 12.21 3.06
CA GLY A 270 5.52 13.14 4.17
C GLY A 270 6.83 13.87 4.52
N ALA A 271 7.96 13.47 3.95
CA ALA A 271 9.21 14.19 4.05
C ALA A 271 9.20 15.43 3.16
N ASP A 272 9.72 16.55 3.66
CA ASP A 272 9.91 17.79 2.88
C ASP A 272 11.07 17.59 1.89
N ASP A 273 12.17 17.00 2.33
CA ASP A 273 13.27 16.56 1.49
C ASP A 273 13.09 15.09 1.08
N MET A 274 12.63 14.86 -0.15
CA MET A 274 12.40 13.51 -0.67
C MET A 274 13.68 12.68 -0.83
N SER A 275 14.86 13.33 -0.83
CA SER A 275 16.14 12.63 -0.84
C SER A 275 16.56 12.17 0.55
N LEU A 276 15.90 12.69 1.60
CA LEU A 276 16.25 12.47 3.01
C LEU A 276 17.75 12.70 3.30
N GLU A 277 18.34 13.71 2.67
CA GLU A 277 19.64 14.23 3.09
C GLU A 277 19.49 15.07 4.36
N THR A 278 18.32 15.70 4.50
CA THR A 278 17.93 16.52 5.65
C THR A 278 16.57 16.11 6.18
N ILE A 279 16.31 16.44 7.44
CA ILE A 279 15.04 16.19 8.14
C ILE A 279 14.68 17.35 9.06
N TRP A 280 13.39 17.67 9.15
CA TRP A 280 12.90 18.63 10.14
C TRP A 280 12.80 18.01 11.52
N VAL A 281 13.35 18.73 12.51
CA VAL A 281 13.33 18.34 13.92
C VAL A 281 12.90 19.52 14.81
N LEU A 282 12.48 19.23 16.02
CA LEU A 282 12.27 20.28 17.02
C LEU A 282 13.61 20.77 17.59
N PRO A 283 13.74 22.07 17.94
CA PRO A 283 14.94 22.60 18.57
C PRO A 283 15.30 21.86 19.86
N VAL A 284 16.59 21.83 20.20
CA VAL A 284 17.11 21.13 21.39
C VAL A 284 16.44 21.56 22.69
N SER A 285 15.97 22.82 22.78
CA SER A 285 15.21 23.30 23.94
C SER A 285 13.94 22.50 24.25
N TYR A 286 13.35 21.82 23.26
CA TYR A 286 12.18 20.95 23.44
C TYR A 286 12.54 19.55 23.95
N THR A 287 13.80 19.11 23.82
CA THR A 287 14.23 17.77 24.28
C THR A 287 14.33 17.69 25.81
N HIS A 288 14.34 18.82 26.51
CA HIS A 288 14.44 18.91 27.96
C HIS A 288 13.10 19.09 28.69
N LEU A 289 12.00 19.16 27.96
CA LEU A 289 10.66 19.17 28.58
C LEU A 289 10.30 17.73 29.01
N ARG A 290 10.66 17.40 30.23
CA ARG A 290 10.20 16.20 30.93
C ARG A 290 8.83 16.43 31.56
#